data_9064e7e3218c5afd941831b26f557e43
#
_entry.id   9064e7e3218c5afd941831b26f557e43
#
_cell.length_a   1.000
_cell.length_b   1.000
_cell.length_c   1.000
_cell.angle_alpha   90.00
_cell.angle_beta   90.00
_cell.angle_gamma   90.00
#
_symmetry.space_group_name_H-M   'P 1'
#
loop_
_entity.id
_entity.type
_entity.pdbx_description
1 polymer ?
#
loop_
_entity_poly.entity_id
_entity_poly.type
_entity_poly.pdbx_seq_one_letter_code
_entity_poly.pdbx_strand_id
1 'polypeptide(L)'
;MMKRLMFCLMAMMSVLTMTAQSSVYDFTVKDDGGKDVSLAEYKGKVLLIVNTATRCGFTPQYKDLEPLYQKYKSQGFEILDFPCNQFGQQAPGTIQEIHQFCTANFDIHFPQFDKIDVNGEKAHPLYTWLKAQAGGGDIKWNFTKFLIGRDGKVIKRYESRDQVAAIEADMQMEVNPVLTNMMARRSIRKYLDKPVEHAKLEAVVTCGINAPSGMNRQPWVVRVVEDQKLIADVTEVYKQENAEQVKGYGSASSAREWRDKDFKNMFRNAPNLICVCTPANGGGELDAGLLGENIMLAAQSMGLGTCCLGGPVRFLLSNEKCKFFLDRLNIPADYKLNYIIAIGYPDEQPDAKPRDASKVKYVK
;
A
#
# COMPACT_ATOMS: atom_id res chain seq x y z
N MET A 1 -13.65 -43.78 -61.40
CA MET A 1 -13.61 -43.72 -59.90
C MET A 1 -12.65 -42.61 -59.49
N MET A 2 -13.16 -41.38 -59.27
CA MET A 2 -12.38 -40.21 -58.95
C MET A 2 -12.41 -40.03 -57.43
N LYS A 3 -11.23 -40.08 -56.77
CA LYS A 3 -11.10 -39.70 -55.36
C LYS A 3 -10.96 -38.18 -55.28
N ARG A 4 -11.94 -37.51 -54.68
CA ARG A 4 -11.89 -36.07 -54.36
C ARG A 4 -11.01 -35.90 -53.10
N LEU A 5 -9.90 -35.21 -53.27
CA LEU A 5 -9.03 -34.74 -52.17
C LEU A 5 -9.66 -33.44 -51.65
N MET A 6 -10.13 -33.43 -50.41
CA MET A 6 -10.64 -32.23 -49.71
C MET A 6 -9.48 -31.63 -48.90
N PHE A 7 -8.94 -30.52 -49.39
CA PHE A 7 -7.96 -29.68 -48.65
C PHE A 7 -8.73 -28.85 -47.62
N CYS A 8 -8.59 -29.18 -46.34
CA CYS A 8 -9.00 -28.30 -45.26
C CYS A 8 -7.90 -27.23 -45.05
N LEU A 9 -8.18 -26.01 -45.49
CA LEU A 9 -7.41 -24.82 -45.08
C LEU A 9 -7.81 -24.48 -43.65
N MET A 10 -6.99 -24.84 -42.68
CA MET A 10 -7.07 -24.28 -41.30
C MET A 10 -6.45 -22.88 -41.34
N ALA A 11 -7.30 -21.87 -41.41
CA ALA A 11 -6.91 -20.49 -41.13
C ALA A 11 -6.63 -20.36 -39.60
N MET A 12 -5.36 -20.35 -39.19
CA MET A 12 -4.97 -19.93 -37.87
C MET A 12 -5.26 -18.43 -37.75
N MET A 13 -6.40 -18.08 -37.19
CA MET A 13 -6.65 -16.76 -36.64
C MET A 13 -5.82 -16.62 -35.36
N SER A 14 -4.65 -16.00 -35.46
CA SER A 14 -3.92 -15.51 -34.32
C SER A 14 -4.75 -14.38 -33.69
N VAL A 15 -5.50 -14.71 -32.65
CA VAL A 15 -6.12 -13.72 -31.77
C VAL A 15 -4.95 -13.06 -31.02
N LEU A 16 -4.51 -11.88 -31.51
CA LEU A 16 -3.72 -10.98 -30.67
C LEU A 16 -4.62 -10.59 -29.49
N THR A 17 -4.43 -11.23 -28.35
CA THR A 17 -4.93 -10.72 -27.08
C THR A 17 -4.19 -9.43 -26.81
N MET A 18 -4.79 -8.28 -27.14
CA MET A 18 -4.36 -6.99 -26.60
C MET A 18 -4.57 -7.08 -25.09
N THR A 19 -3.51 -7.37 -24.35
CA THR A 19 -3.52 -7.19 -22.89
C THR A 19 -3.79 -5.72 -22.64
N ALA A 20 -4.91 -5.41 -21.98
CA ALA A 20 -5.22 -4.04 -21.58
C ALA A 20 -4.07 -3.53 -20.70
N GLN A 21 -3.52 -2.38 -21.08
CA GLN A 21 -2.45 -1.74 -20.32
C GLN A 21 -2.95 -1.44 -18.91
N SER A 22 -2.29 -2.02 -17.92
CA SER A 22 -2.73 -2.00 -16.51
C SER A 22 -2.04 -0.92 -15.69
N SER A 23 -0.90 -0.41 -16.17
CA SER A 23 -0.07 0.57 -15.48
C SER A 23 0.69 1.48 -16.44
N VAL A 24 1.24 2.57 -15.90
CA VAL A 24 2.12 3.48 -16.67
C VAL A 24 3.38 2.77 -17.18
N TYR A 25 3.79 1.69 -16.54
CA TYR A 25 5.00 0.93 -16.88
C TYR A 25 4.89 0.12 -18.18
N ASP A 26 3.68 0.01 -18.73
CA ASP A 26 3.42 -0.72 -19.97
C ASP A 26 3.70 0.15 -21.22
N PHE A 27 4.14 1.40 -21.05
CA PHE A 27 4.38 2.34 -22.14
C PHE A 27 5.86 2.56 -22.41
N THR A 28 6.14 2.87 -23.68
CA THR A 28 7.44 3.33 -24.17
C THR A 28 7.27 4.71 -24.78
N VAL A 29 8.19 5.59 -24.51
CA VAL A 29 8.24 6.97 -25.00
C VAL A 29 9.61 7.26 -25.62
N LYS A 30 9.76 8.36 -26.33
CA LYS A 30 11.07 8.78 -26.86
C LYS A 30 11.69 9.84 -25.97
N ASP A 31 13.00 9.68 -25.67
CA ASP A 31 13.78 10.73 -25.02
C ASP A 31 14.07 11.91 -25.99
N ASP A 32 14.77 12.92 -25.50
CA ASP A 32 15.18 14.10 -26.28
C ASP A 32 16.17 13.77 -27.40
N GLY A 33 16.79 12.60 -27.41
CA GLY A 33 17.62 12.07 -28.48
C GLY A 33 16.85 11.20 -29.49
N GLY A 34 15.55 10.98 -29.29
CA GLY A 34 14.69 10.11 -30.11
C GLY A 34 14.84 8.62 -29.86
N LYS A 35 15.54 8.21 -28.77
CA LYS A 35 15.68 6.83 -28.34
C LYS A 35 14.44 6.38 -27.57
N ASP A 36 14.04 5.13 -27.77
CA ASP A 36 12.94 4.53 -27.02
C ASP A 36 13.35 4.28 -25.56
N VAL A 37 12.52 4.78 -24.62
CA VAL A 37 12.65 4.62 -23.18
C VAL A 37 11.40 3.94 -22.65
N SER A 38 11.57 2.79 -22.04
CA SER A 38 10.47 2.11 -21.34
C SER A 38 10.17 2.77 -20.00
N LEU A 39 8.91 3.14 -19.76
CA LEU A 39 8.51 3.68 -18.45
C LEU A 39 8.61 2.66 -17.31
N ALA A 40 8.85 1.38 -17.62
CA ALA A 40 9.19 0.37 -16.62
C ALA A 40 10.50 0.68 -15.87
N GLU A 41 11.38 1.51 -16.42
CA GLU A 41 12.61 1.99 -15.75
C GLU A 41 12.29 2.83 -14.49
N TYR A 42 11.12 3.41 -14.44
CA TYR A 42 10.63 4.21 -13.29
C TYR A 42 9.82 3.40 -12.28
N LYS A 43 9.78 2.07 -12.40
CA LYS A 43 9.00 1.20 -11.50
C LYS A 43 9.36 1.42 -10.03
N GLY A 44 8.33 1.60 -9.20
CA GLY A 44 8.49 1.84 -7.76
C GLY A 44 8.76 3.31 -7.40
N LYS A 45 8.87 4.21 -8.39
CA LYS A 45 8.89 5.66 -8.15
C LYS A 45 7.48 6.25 -8.19
N VAL A 46 7.29 7.36 -7.52
CA VAL A 46 6.13 8.26 -7.69
C VAL A 46 6.44 9.17 -8.87
N LEU A 47 5.54 9.25 -9.85
CA LEU A 47 5.77 10.03 -11.06
C LEU A 47 4.79 11.20 -11.16
N LEU A 48 5.29 12.35 -11.64
CA LEU A 48 4.46 13.46 -12.10
C LEU A 48 4.66 13.61 -13.61
N ILE A 49 3.67 13.18 -14.37
CA ILE A 49 3.68 13.29 -15.83
C ILE A 49 3.01 14.61 -16.22
N VAL A 50 3.70 15.45 -16.97
CA VAL A 50 3.22 16.80 -17.33
C VAL A 50 3.40 17.08 -18.82
N ASN A 51 2.36 17.64 -19.46
CA ASN A 51 2.50 18.19 -20.81
C ASN A 51 2.83 19.69 -20.75
N THR A 52 3.93 20.09 -21.36
CA THR A 52 4.50 21.42 -21.16
C THR A 52 4.60 22.23 -22.46
N ALA A 53 5.00 23.49 -22.33
CA ALA A 53 5.28 24.37 -23.45
C ALA A 53 6.22 25.52 -23.01
N THR A 54 7.04 26.05 -23.94
CA THR A 54 8.03 27.11 -23.66
C THR A 54 7.49 28.53 -23.80
N ARG A 55 6.34 28.70 -24.48
CA ARG A 55 5.72 30.03 -24.76
C ARG A 55 4.32 30.14 -24.19
N CYS A 56 4.04 29.44 -23.08
CA CYS A 56 2.75 29.42 -22.40
C CYS A 56 2.75 30.38 -21.20
N GLY A 57 1.59 30.97 -20.89
CA GLY A 57 1.44 31.72 -19.65
C GLY A 57 1.70 30.92 -18.38
N PHE A 58 1.64 29.59 -18.47
CA PHE A 58 1.97 28.66 -17.37
C PHE A 58 3.42 28.18 -17.36
N THR A 59 4.26 28.55 -18.32
CA THR A 59 5.70 28.18 -18.35
C THR A 59 6.45 28.53 -17.05
N PRO A 60 6.13 29.64 -16.33
CA PRO A 60 6.73 29.95 -15.05
C PRO A 60 6.55 28.87 -13.96
N GLN A 61 5.61 27.90 -14.12
CA GLN A 61 5.47 26.78 -13.18
C GLN A 61 6.70 25.87 -13.10
N TYR A 62 7.60 25.92 -14.07
CA TYR A 62 8.90 25.27 -13.93
C TYR A 62 9.68 25.73 -12.70
N LYS A 63 9.49 26.99 -12.26
CA LYS A 63 10.10 27.53 -11.02
C LYS A 63 9.60 26.86 -9.75
N ASP A 64 8.43 26.21 -9.79
CA ASP A 64 7.85 25.47 -8.67
C ASP A 64 8.09 23.95 -8.83
N LEU A 65 8.11 23.45 -10.07
CA LEU A 65 8.31 22.04 -10.37
C LEU A 65 9.75 21.59 -10.09
N GLU A 66 10.76 22.39 -10.45
CA GLU A 66 12.15 22.04 -10.21
C GLU A 66 12.50 21.95 -8.71
N PRO A 67 12.17 22.94 -7.87
CA PRO A 67 12.36 22.79 -6.43
C PRO A 67 11.61 21.58 -5.82
N LEU A 68 10.40 21.28 -6.30
CA LEU A 68 9.67 20.09 -5.90
C LEU A 68 10.44 18.82 -6.23
N TYR A 69 10.96 18.74 -7.46
CA TYR A 69 11.79 17.62 -7.91
C TYR A 69 13.04 17.45 -7.04
N GLN A 70 13.80 18.52 -6.84
CA GLN A 70 15.03 18.49 -6.04
C GLN A 70 14.76 18.03 -4.59
N LYS A 71 13.64 18.45 -4.01
CA LYS A 71 13.26 18.11 -2.64
C LYS A 71 12.94 16.62 -2.47
N TYR A 72 12.37 15.97 -3.49
CA TYR A 72 11.82 14.61 -3.35
C TYR A 72 12.47 13.54 -4.23
N LYS A 73 13.38 13.87 -5.15
CA LYS A 73 14.04 12.90 -6.03
C LYS A 73 14.76 11.78 -5.27
N SER A 74 15.39 12.09 -4.15
CA SER A 74 16.07 11.10 -3.29
C SER A 74 15.10 10.16 -2.57
N GLN A 75 13.80 10.52 -2.52
CA GLN A 75 12.73 9.71 -1.94
C GLN A 75 11.99 8.88 -3.00
N GLY A 76 12.52 8.84 -4.24
CA GLY A 76 11.94 8.09 -5.35
C GLY A 76 10.78 8.83 -6.04
N PHE A 77 10.85 10.16 -6.13
CA PHE A 77 9.98 10.98 -6.96
C PHE A 77 10.66 11.33 -8.29
N GLU A 78 9.87 11.36 -9.36
CA GLU A 78 10.36 11.73 -10.68
C GLU A 78 9.33 12.60 -11.41
N ILE A 79 9.79 13.60 -12.20
CA ILE A 79 8.95 14.36 -13.10
C ILE A 79 9.28 13.94 -14.54
N LEU A 80 8.27 13.59 -15.32
CA LEU A 80 8.39 13.22 -16.72
C LEU A 80 7.74 14.33 -17.55
N ASP A 81 8.58 15.12 -18.21
CA ASP A 81 8.18 16.31 -18.96
C ASP A 81 8.01 15.98 -20.45
N PHE A 82 6.82 16.24 -20.99
CA PHE A 82 6.46 16.01 -22.38
C PHE A 82 6.00 17.30 -23.05
N PRO A 83 6.86 17.98 -23.81
CA PRO A 83 6.44 19.19 -24.55
C PRO A 83 5.33 18.87 -25.56
N CYS A 84 4.27 19.70 -25.56
CA CYS A 84 3.11 19.53 -26.42
C CYS A 84 2.81 20.80 -27.21
N ASN A 85 2.74 20.70 -28.56
CA ASN A 85 2.51 21.85 -29.42
C ASN A 85 1.04 22.03 -29.85
N GLN A 86 0.11 21.21 -29.32
CA GLN A 86 -1.30 21.24 -29.73
C GLN A 86 -2.08 22.47 -29.21
N PHE A 87 -1.56 23.15 -28.20
CA PHE A 87 -2.23 24.28 -27.56
C PHE A 87 -1.58 25.61 -28.00
N GLY A 88 -2.18 26.23 -29.03
CA GLY A 88 -1.72 27.52 -29.53
C GLY A 88 -0.29 27.53 -30.11
N GLN A 89 0.24 26.38 -30.48
CA GLN A 89 1.62 26.21 -30.98
C GLN A 89 2.68 26.79 -30.02
N GLN A 90 2.47 26.62 -28.71
CA GLN A 90 3.30 27.23 -27.68
C GLN A 90 4.57 26.43 -27.32
N ALA A 91 4.79 25.29 -27.96
CA ALA A 91 6.04 24.53 -27.88
C ALA A 91 6.73 24.44 -29.26
N PRO A 92 7.13 25.57 -29.88
CA PRO A 92 7.78 25.56 -31.17
C PRO A 92 9.22 25.04 -31.09
N GLY A 93 9.84 24.81 -32.26
CA GLY A 93 11.23 24.37 -32.37
C GLY A 93 11.41 22.86 -32.18
N THR A 94 12.63 22.41 -32.12
CA THR A 94 13.04 21.03 -31.87
C THR A 94 13.00 20.72 -30.37
N ILE A 95 13.03 19.44 -30.00
CA ILE A 95 13.13 19.07 -28.60
C ILE A 95 14.42 19.55 -27.94
N GLN A 96 15.53 19.57 -28.68
CA GLN A 96 16.82 20.08 -28.20
C GLN A 96 16.76 21.58 -27.88
N GLU A 97 16.08 22.38 -28.71
CA GLU A 97 15.87 23.82 -28.47
C GLU A 97 14.99 24.04 -27.23
N ILE A 98 13.96 23.19 -27.03
CA ILE A 98 13.09 23.23 -25.86
C ILE A 98 13.89 22.88 -24.61
N HIS A 99 14.66 21.79 -24.63
CA HIS A 99 15.52 21.38 -23.53
C HIS A 99 16.52 22.48 -23.15
N GLN A 100 17.22 23.04 -24.15
CA GLN A 100 18.14 24.16 -23.93
C GLN A 100 17.45 25.38 -23.30
N PHE A 101 16.23 25.70 -23.75
CA PHE A 101 15.44 26.79 -23.17
C PHE A 101 15.10 26.50 -21.71
N CYS A 102 14.62 25.29 -21.39
CA CYS A 102 14.21 24.91 -20.03
C CYS A 102 15.39 24.91 -19.08
N THR A 103 16.53 24.34 -19.50
CA THR A 103 17.76 24.32 -18.70
C THR A 103 18.30 25.72 -18.44
N ALA A 104 18.39 26.56 -19.52
CA ALA A 104 18.95 27.91 -19.41
C ALA A 104 18.08 28.88 -18.58
N ASN A 105 16.77 28.75 -18.60
CA ASN A 105 15.84 29.69 -17.93
C ASN A 105 15.30 29.22 -16.59
N PHE A 106 15.32 27.89 -16.32
CA PHE A 106 14.68 27.30 -15.16
C PHE A 106 15.55 26.28 -14.44
N ASP A 107 16.78 26.01 -14.95
CA ASP A 107 17.74 25.05 -14.37
C ASP A 107 17.12 23.65 -14.19
N ILE A 108 16.37 23.16 -15.19
CA ILE A 108 15.64 21.90 -15.12
C ILE A 108 16.59 20.72 -15.13
N HIS A 109 16.40 19.79 -14.17
CA HIS A 109 17.20 18.57 -13.99
C HIS A 109 16.38 17.29 -14.13
N PHE A 110 15.05 17.36 -14.15
CA PHE A 110 14.21 16.18 -14.38
C PHE A 110 14.16 15.79 -15.86
N PRO A 111 13.86 14.50 -16.18
CA PRO A 111 13.79 14.00 -17.55
C PRO A 111 12.82 14.78 -18.44
N GLN A 112 13.31 15.23 -19.59
CA GLN A 112 12.51 15.80 -20.67
C GLN A 112 12.48 14.82 -21.85
N PHE A 113 11.28 14.53 -22.34
CA PHE A 113 11.04 13.59 -23.43
C PHE A 113 10.71 14.32 -24.74
N ASP A 114 10.66 13.56 -25.83
CA ASP A 114 10.28 14.12 -27.12
C ASP A 114 8.85 14.67 -27.09
N LYS A 115 8.54 15.53 -28.04
CA LYS A 115 7.21 16.14 -28.19
C LYS A 115 6.14 15.08 -28.34
N ILE A 116 5.01 15.33 -27.71
CA ILE A 116 3.90 14.38 -27.65
C ILE A 116 2.57 15.04 -28.02
N ASP A 117 1.72 14.31 -28.73
CA ASP A 117 0.32 14.69 -28.90
C ASP A 117 -0.51 14.06 -27.77
N VAL A 118 -1.31 14.89 -27.10
CA VAL A 118 -2.10 14.48 -25.92
C VAL A 118 -3.59 14.29 -26.24
N ASN A 119 -4.07 14.86 -27.36
CA ASN A 119 -5.48 14.82 -27.78
C ASN A 119 -5.61 14.42 -29.26
N GLY A 120 -6.83 13.99 -29.65
CA GLY A 120 -7.21 13.63 -31.00
C GLY A 120 -6.70 12.24 -31.42
N GLU A 121 -6.85 11.92 -32.70
CA GLU A 121 -6.49 10.61 -33.26
C GLU A 121 -4.99 10.28 -33.17
N LYS A 122 -4.14 11.30 -33.11
CA LYS A 122 -2.68 11.16 -32.99
C LYS A 122 -2.20 11.17 -31.52
N ALA A 123 -3.11 11.22 -30.57
CA ALA A 123 -2.75 11.18 -29.16
C ALA A 123 -1.91 9.94 -28.85
N HIS A 124 -0.77 10.15 -28.18
CA HIS A 124 0.07 9.04 -27.77
C HIS A 124 -0.69 8.08 -26.84
N PRO A 125 -0.52 6.76 -26.96
CA PRO A 125 -1.21 5.77 -26.13
C PRO A 125 -1.09 6.02 -24.62
N LEU A 126 0.05 6.52 -24.14
CA LEU A 126 0.25 6.95 -22.76
C LEU A 126 -0.81 7.97 -22.33
N TYR A 127 -1.01 9.05 -23.12
CA TYR A 127 -1.97 10.10 -22.74
C TYR A 127 -3.42 9.65 -22.92
N THR A 128 -3.69 8.77 -23.89
CA THR A 128 -5.02 8.12 -24.01
C THR A 128 -5.34 7.32 -22.74
N TRP A 129 -4.38 6.55 -22.27
CA TRP A 129 -4.51 5.77 -21.02
C TRP A 129 -4.63 6.67 -19.78
N LEU A 130 -3.74 7.67 -19.62
CA LEU A 130 -3.77 8.62 -18.50
C LEU A 130 -5.14 9.31 -18.37
N LYS A 131 -5.69 9.79 -19.49
CA LYS A 131 -7.03 10.39 -19.53
C LYS A 131 -8.10 9.41 -19.06
N ALA A 132 -8.09 8.18 -19.59
CA ALA A 132 -9.07 7.16 -19.23
C ALA A 132 -9.01 6.80 -17.73
N GLN A 133 -7.81 6.65 -17.15
CA GLN A 133 -7.64 6.34 -15.73
C GLN A 133 -8.08 7.50 -14.81
N ALA A 134 -8.03 8.73 -15.30
CA ALA A 134 -8.41 9.92 -14.53
C ALA A 134 -9.88 10.35 -14.74
N GLY A 135 -10.74 9.46 -15.15
CA GLY A 135 -12.17 9.74 -15.37
C GLY A 135 -12.53 10.27 -16.75
N GLY A 136 -11.58 10.27 -17.70
CA GLY A 136 -11.79 10.65 -19.10
C GLY A 136 -11.64 12.15 -19.37
N GLY A 137 -12.00 12.53 -20.60
CA GLY A 137 -11.97 13.92 -21.07
C GLY A 137 -10.62 14.39 -21.57
N ASP A 138 -10.65 15.26 -22.58
CA ASP A 138 -9.44 15.78 -23.20
C ASP A 138 -8.63 16.68 -22.27
N ILE A 139 -7.31 16.76 -22.54
CA ILE A 139 -6.43 17.75 -21.93
C ILE A 139 -6.85 19.13 -22.41
N LYS A 140 -7.11 20.02 -21.48
CA LYS A 140 -7.64 21.36 -21.83
C LYS A 140 -6.55 22.35 -22.19
N TRP A 141 -5.35 22.20 -21.62
CA TRP A 141 -4.27 23.15 -21.84
C TRP A 141 -2.90 22.58 -21.44
N ASN A 142 -1.83 23.30 -21.76
CA ASN A 142 -0.47 23.01 -21.30
C ASN A 142 -0.40 23.01 -19.75
N PHE A 143 0.56 22.28 -19.19
CA PHE A 143 0.76 22.12 -17.75
C PHE A 143 -0.39 21.40 -17.04
N THR A 144 -1.13 20.52 -17.75
CA THR A 144 -1.94 19.48 -17.10
C THR A 144 -1.00 18.39 -16.58
N LYS A 145 -1.25 17.91 -15.37
CA LYS A 145 -0.35 16.98 -14.69
C LYS A 145 -1.12 15.75 -14.22
N PHE A 146 -0.44 14.60 -14.21
CA PHE A 146 -0.94 13.35 -13.66
C PHE A 146 0.02 12.85 -12.61
N LEU A 147 -0.45 12.70 -11.39
CA LEU A 147 0.29 12.05 -10.31
C LEU A 147 0.07 10.55 -10.37
N ILE A 148 1.16 9.78 -10.38
CA ILE A 148 1.18 8.33 -10.49
C ILE A 148 1.81 7.75 -9.22
N GLY A 149 1.16 6.75 -8.64
CA GLY A 149 1.66 6.03 -7.48
C GLY A 149 2.81 5.07 -7.81
N ARG A 150 3.46 4.54 -6.79
CA ARG A 150 4.55 3.55 -6.91
C ARG A 150 4.10 2.24 -7.58
N ASP A 151 2.81 1.96 -7.60
CA ASP A 151 2.19 0.83 -8.28
C ASP A 151 1.93 1.07 -9.78
N GLY A 152 2.25 2.26 -10.27
CA GLY A 152 2.06 2.67 -11.65
C GLY A 152 0.64 3.12 -12.00
N LYS A 153 -0.25 3.29 -11.03
CA LYS A 153 -1.63 3.74 -11.23
C LYS A 153 -1.76 5.24 -11.08
N VAL A 154 -2.72 5.83 -11.81
CA VAL A 154 -3.05 7.24 -11.69
C VAL A 154 -3.73 7.50 -10.35
N ILE A 155 -3.14 8.39 -9.54
CA ILE A 155 -3.72 8.86 -8.28
C ILE A 155 -4.68 10.01 -8.58
N LYS A 156 -4.20 11.01 -9.35
CA LYS A 156 -4.97 12.23 -9.59
C LYS A 156 -4.49 12.98 -10.83
N ARG A 157 -5.42 13.65 -11.51
CA ARG A 157 -5.16 14.64 -12.55
C ARG A 157 -5.30 16.04 -11.97
N TYR A 158 -4.40 16.94 -12.37
CA TYR A 158 -4.42 18.35 -12.02
C TYR A 158 -4.47 19.18 -13.31
N GLU A 159 -5.30 20.17 -13.31
CA GLU A 159 -5.39 21.09 -14.44
C GLU A 159 -4.27 22.15 -14.36
N SER A 160 -4.10 22.92 -15.44
CA SER A 160 -3.01 23.91 -15.57
C SER A 160 -2.95 24.93 -14.41
N ARG A 161 -4.10 25.27 -13.81
CA ARG A 161 -4.22 26.28 -12.74
C ARG A 161 -4.00 25.73 -11.33
N ASP A 162 -3.95 24.41 -11.19
CA ASP A 162 -3.77 23.81 -9.88
C ASP A 162 -2.37 24.11 -9.33
N GLN A 163 -2.32 24.53 -8.09
CA GLN A 163 -1.10 24.92 -7.41
C GLN A 163 -0.21 23.70 -7.13
N VAL A 164 1.11 23.84 -7.30
CA VAL A 164 2.08 22.80 -7.02
C VAL A 164 2.02 22.33 -5.56
N ALA A 165 1.70 23.21 -4.62
CA ALA A 165 1.50 22.85 -3.21
C ALA A 165 0.41 21.78 -2.99
N ALA A 166 -0.67 21.80 -3.80
CA ALA A 166 -1.71 20.75 -3.72
C ALA A 166 -1.19 19.41 -4.26
N ILE A 167 -0.34 19.43 -5.28
CA ILE A 167 0.33 18.24 -5.82
C ILE A 167 1.29 17.68 -4.76
N GLU A 168 2.07 18.56 -4.12
CA GLU A 168 3.01 18.18 -3.07
C GLU A 168 2.31 17.47 -1.90
N ALA A 169 1.16 17.99 -1.46
CA ALA A 169 0.40 17.37 -0.38
C ALA A 169 -0.06 15.94 -0.71
N ASP A 170 -0.63 15.75 -1.93
CA ASP A 170 -1.05 14.42 -2.38
C ASP A 170 0.15 13.49 -2.60
N MET A 171 1.26 14.00 -3.12
CA MET A 171 2.49 13.25 -3.35
C MET A 171 3.15 12.80 -2.04
N GLN A 172 3.12 13.62 -0.98
CA GLN A 172 3.69 13.26 0.32
C GLN A 172 3.10 11.97 0.90
N MET A 173 1.82 11.67 0.61
CA MET A 173 1.20 10.40 1.01
C MET A 173 1.89 9.17 0.40
N GLU A 174 2.53 9.34 -0.74
CA GLU A 174 3.20 8.27 -1.50
C GLU A 174 4.71 8.20 -1.24
N VAL A 175 5.38 9.34 -1.02
CA VAL A 175 6.85 9.36 -0.87
C VAL A 175 7.31 9.29 0.59
N ASN A 176 6.49 9.74 1.54
CA ASN A 176 6.85 9.67 2.95
C ASN A 176 6.73 8.22 3.46
N PRO A 177 7.85 7.58 3.86
CA PRO A 177 7.83 6.17 4.25
C PRO A 177 6.94 5.89 5.46
N VAL A 178 6.77 6.84 6.37
CA VAL A 178 5.89 6.69 7.54
C VAL A 178 4.43 6.67 7.09
N LEU A 179 4.01 7.64 6.28
CA LEU A 179 2.64 7.71 5.78
C LEU A 179 2.31 6.50 4.89
N THR A 180 3.22 6.14 3.99
CA THR A 180 3.08 4.96 3.13
C THR A 180 2.92 3.69 3.96
N ASN A 181 3.73 3.51 5.01
CA ASN A 181 3.65 2.37 5.91
C ASN A 181 2.29 2.31 6.65
N MET A 182 1.83 3.44 7.18
CA MET A 182 0.52 3.56 7.84
C MET A 182 -0.62 3.22 6.88
N MET A 183 -0.58 3.74 5.65
CA MET A 183 -1.60 3.50 4.63
C MET A 183 -1.57 2.07 4.10
N ALA A 184 -0.42 1.41 4.06
CA ALA A 184 -0.25 0.04 3.58
C ALA A 184 -0.65 -1.02 4.62
N ARG A 185 -0.62 -0.72 5.93
CA ARG A 185 -0.92 -1.69 6.98
C ARG A 185 -2.33 -2.28 6.85
N ARG A 186 -2.40 -3.61 6.92
CA ARG A 186 -3.66 -4.38 6.89
C ARG A 186 -3.70 -5.37 8.06
N SER A 187 -4.91 -5.78 8.44
CA SER A 187 -5.08 -6.93 9.34
C SER A 187 -4.90 -8.21 8.54
N ILE A 188 -3.80 -8.90 8.77
CA ILE A 188 -3.44 -10.16 8.12
C ILE A 188 -4.01 -11.33 8.91
N ARG A 189 -4.64 -12.28 8.22
CA ARG A 189 -5.32 -13.45 8.81
C ARG A 189 -4.86 -14.77 8.21
N LYS A 190 -3.91 -14.70 7.26
CA LYS A 190 -3.20 -15.86 6.71
C LYS A 190 -1.72 -15.61 6.79
N TYR A 191 -0.99 -16.61 7.27
CA TYR A 191 0.44 -16.50 7.52
C TYR A 191 1.15 -17.70 6.92
N LEU A 192 2.37 -17.47 6.46
CA LEU A 192 3.30 -18.54 6.09
C LEU A 192 3.62 -19.38 7.33
N ASP A 193 3.89 -20.67 7.11
CA ASP A 193 4.31 -21.59 8.16
C ASP A 193 5.81 -21.40 8.48
N LYS A 194 6.12 -20.22 8.98
CA LYS A 194 7.48 -19.79 9.30
C LYS A 194 7.44 -18.90 10.54
N PRO A 195 8.06 -19.32 11.66
CA PRO A 195 8.23 -18.46 12.83
C PRO A 195 8.98 -17.18 12.47
N VAL A 196 8.64 -16.10 13.18
CA VAL A 196 9.36 -14.83 13.08
C VAL A 196 10.65 -14.95 13.90
N GLU A 197 11.74 -14.47 13.37
CA GLU A 197 13.03 -14.43 14.04
C GLU A 197 12.94 -13.59 15.33
N HIS A 198 13.53 -14.09 16.43
CA HIS A 198 13.52 -13.44 17.74
C HIS A 198 13.93 -11.96 17.67
N ALA A 199 15.00 -11.64 16.95
CA ALA A 199 15.50 -10.27 16.79
C ALA A 199 14.47 -9.32 16.15
N LYS A 200 13.60 -9.82 15.24
CA LYS A 200 12.52 -9.02 14.67
C LYS A 200 11.38 -8.81 15.67
N LEU A 201 11.04 -9.82 16.46
CA LEU A 201 10.04 -9.69 17.52
C LEU A 201 10.49 -8.68 18.57
N GLU A 202 11.76 -8.75 18.98
CA GLU A 202 12.39 -7.78 19.90
C GLU A 202 12.34 -6.36 19.33
N ALA A 203 12.73 -6.15 18.07
CA ALA A 203 12.68 -4.84 17.42
C ALA A 203 11.25 -4.27 17.35
N VAL A 204 10.28 -5.10 17.00
CA VAL A 204 8.86 -4.72 16.93
C VAL A 204 8.32 -4.31 18.31
N VAL A 205 8.64 -5.07 19.36
CA VAL A 205 8.21 -4.76 20.74
C VAL A 205 8.92 -3.51 21.26
N THR A 206 10.21 -3.34 20.95
CA THR A 206 10.97 -2.13 21.28
C THR A 206 10.32 -0.88 20.70
N CYS A 207 9.88 -0.94 19.42
CA CYS A 207 9.09 0.15 18.83
C CYS A 207 7.76 0.36 19.58
N GLY A 208 7.11 -0.73 19.98
CA GLY A 208 5.87 -0.71 20.74
C GLY A 208 6.00 0.08 22.05
N ILE A 209 6.95 -0.26 22.89
CA ILE A 209 7.14 0.36 24.20
C ILE A 209 7.61 1.83 24.14
N ASN A 210 7.99 2.32 22.95
CA ASN A 210 8.22 3.75 22.72
C ASN A 210 6.92 4.55 22.51
N ALA A 211 5.76 3.92 22.58
CA ALA A 211 4.48 4.62 22.57
C ALA A 211 4.36 5.58 23.76
N PRO A 212 3.71 6.74 23.59
CA PRO A 212 3.44 7.63 24.71
C PRO A 212 2.46 7.00 25.70
N SER A 213 2.59 7.36 26.98
CA SER A 213 1.62 7.00 28.01
C SER A 213 1.40 8.18 28.97
N GLY A 214 0.23 8.23 29.61
CA GLY A 214 -0.10 9.29 30.56
C GLY A 214 0.96 9.40 31.66
N MET A 215 1.63 10.56 31.76
CA MET A 215 2.75 10.82 32.69
C MET A 215 3.90 9.78 32.60
N ASN A 216 4.08 9.16 31.44
CA ASN A 216 5.04 8.09 31.21
C ASN A 216 4.90 6.90 32.18
N ARG A 217 3.67 6.57 32.61
CA ARG A 217 3.42 5.48 33.56
C ARG A 217 3.62 4.10 32.94
N GLN A 218 3.52 3.98 31.62
CA GLN A 218 3.69 2.73 30.88
C GLN A 218 2.83 1.58 31.47
N PRO A 219 1.50 1.76 31.59
CA PRO A 219 0.61 0.84 32.27
C PRO A 219 0.29 -0.37 31.41
N TRP A 220 1.32 -1.05 30.94
CA TRP A 220 1.23 -2.26 30.13
C TRP A 220 2.27 -3.30 30.58
N VAL A 221 1.92 -4.55 30.36
CA VAL A 221 2.83 -5.69 30.42
C VAL A 221 2.71 -6.41 29.08
N VAL A 222 3.85 -6.66 28.44
CA VAL A 222 3.92 -7.34 27.15
C VAL A 222 4.52 -8.73 27.33
N ARG A 223 3.94 -9.76 26.70
CA ARG A 223 4.48 -11.11 26.66
C ARG A 223 4.52 -11.58 25.20
N VAL A 224 5.69 -11.98 24.74
CA VAL A 224 5.87 -12.55 23.41
C VAL A 224 5.86 -14.06 23.50
N VAL A 225 5.00 -14.71 22.73
CA VAL A 225 4.89 -16.17 22.71
C VAL A 225 5.54 -16.69 21.42
N GLU A 226 6.69 -17.33 21.60
CA GLU A 226 7.46 -18.02 20.56
C GLU A 226 7.32 -19.54 20.67
N ASP A 227 6.80 -20.02 21.79
CA ASP A 227 6.61 -21.46 22.09
C ASP A 227 5.45 -22.04 21.25
N GLN A 228 5.84 -22.71 20.16
CA GLN A 228 4.87 -23.34 19.23
C GLN A 228 4.06 -24.43 19.91
N LYS A 229 4.66 -25.13 20.90
CA LYS A 229 3.95 -26.17 21.64
C LYS A 229 2.85 -25.57 22.51
N LEU A 230 3.12 -24.46 23.19
CA LEU A 230 2.12 -23.76 24.00
C LEU A 230 0.93 -23.28 23.14
N ILE A 231 1.21 -22.77 21.93
CA ILE A 231 0.17 -22.36 20.97
C ILE A 231 -0.65 -23.58 20.51
N ALA A 232 -0.01 -24.71 20.24
CA ALA A 232 -0.67 -25.93 19.82
C ALA A 232 -1.52 -26.51 20.96
N ASP A 233 -0.99 -26.61 22.16
CA ASP A 233 -1.70 -27.18 23.35
C ASP A 233 -2.99 -26.40 23.65
N VAL A 234 -2.93 -25.07 23.66
CA VAL A 234 -4.14 -24.26 23.91
C VAL A 234 -5.13 -24.31 22.74
N THR A 235 -4.65 -24.54 21.54
CA THR A 235 -5.51 -24.74 20.36
C THR A 235 -6.27 -26.07 20.44
N GLU A 236 -5.66 -27.12 20.99
CA GLU A 236 -6.36 -28.39 21.19
C GLU A 236 -7.52 -28.24 22.21
N VAL A 237 -7.33 -27.46 23.29
CA VAL A 237 -8.43 -27.10 24.18
C VAL A 237 -9.55 -26.39 23.44
N TYR A 238 -9.17 -25.40 22.57
CA TYR A 238 -10.14 -24.67 21.76
C TYR A 238 -10.95 -25.60 20.84
N LYS A 239 -10.29 -26.56 20.18
CA LYS A 239 -10.96 -27.54 19.31
C LYS A 239 -11.93 -28.43 20.08
N GLN A 240 -11.52 -28.96 21.25
CA GLN A 240 -12.34 -29.83 22.09
C GLN A 240 -13.58 -29.11 22.56
N GLU A 241 -13.46 -27.91 23.13
CA GLU A 241 -14.58 -27.11 23.63
C GLU A 241 -15.57 -26.73 22.51
N ASN A 242 -15.09 -26.38 21.35
CA ASN A 242 -15.96 -26.04 20.21
C ASN A 242 -16.61 -27.29 19.60
N ALA A 243 -15.97 -28.46 19.65
CA ALA A 243 -16.58 -29.72 19.20
C ALA A 243 -17.77 -30.11 20.04
N GLU A 244 -17.73 -29.85 21.37
CA GLU A 244 -18.83 -30.08 22.29
C GLU A 244 -19.97 -29.07 22.08
N GLN A 245 -19.68 -27.79 21.92
CA GLN A 245 -20.66 -26.72 21.68
C GLN A 245 -21.41 -26.89 20.35
N VAL A 246 -20.77 -27.39 19.29
CA VAL A 246 -21.44 -27.65 17.98
C VAL A 246 -22.50 -28.73 18.04
N LYS A 247 -22.49 -29.58 19.07
CA LYS A 247 -23.60 -30.51 19.34
C LYS A 247 -24.86 -29.84 19.89
N GLY A 248 -24.77 -28.57 20.36
CA GLY A 248 -25.84 -27.86 21.05
C GLY A 248 -26.36 -26.57 20.42
N TYR A 249 -25.55 -25.77 19.72
CA TYR A 249 -25.95 -24.46 19.17
C TYR A 249 -25.17 -24.10 17.92
N GLY A 250 -25.88 -23.88 16.81
CA GLY A 250 -25.32 -23.44 15.54
C GLY A 250 -25.02 -21.94 15.48
N SER A 251 -23.89 -21.45 15.97
CA SER A 251 -23.37 -20.17 15.53
C SER A 251 -22.35 -20.37 14.38
N ALA A 252 -22.72 -19.90 13.20
CA ALA A 252 -22.14 -20.32 11.93
C ALA A 252 -20.74 -19.74 11.60
N SER A 253 -20.18 -18.83 12.39
CA SER A 253 -18.91 -18.17 12.05
C SER A 253 -17.68 -18.80 12.69
N SER A 254 -17.74 -19.19 13.96
CA SER A 254 -16.60 -19.82 14.65
C SER A 254 -16.45 -21.32 14.31
N ALA A 255 -17.58 -21.99 14.04
CA ALA A 255 -17.58 -23.42 13.67
C ALA A 255 -17.03 -23.71 12.27
N ARG A 256 -16.88 -22.70 11.40
CA ARG A 256 -16.28 -22.86 10.07
C ARG A 256 -14.75 -22.87 10.11
N GLU A 257 -14.12 -22.09 10.98
CA GLU A 257 -12.67 -21.91 10.97
C GLU A 257 -11.90 -23.17 11.40
N TRP A 258 -12.30 -23.85 12.47
CA TRP A 258 -11.57 -25.04 12.95
C TRP A 258 -11.84 -26.33 12.14
N ARG A 259 -12.89 -26.35 11.30
CA ARG A 259 -13.17 -27.44 10.36
C ARG A 259 -12.44 -27.27 9.03
N ASP A 260 -11.84 -26.11 8.80
CA ASP A 260 -10.98 -25.91 7.66
C ASP A 260 -9.76 -26.84 7.78
N LYS A 261 -9.47 -27.57 6.71
CA LYS A 261 -8.28 -28.46 6.64
C LYS A 261 -6.97 -27.72 6.90
N ASP A 262 -6.98 -26.40 6.67
CA ASP A 262 -5.82 -25.53 6.81
C ASP A 262 -5.77 -24.86 8.21
N PHE A 263 -6.71 -25.18 9.12
CA PHE A 263 -6.72 -24.64 10.48
C PHE A 263 -5.62 -25.26 11.33
N LYS A 264 -4.65 -24.46 11.72
CA LYS A 264 -3.50 -24.85 12.56
C LYS A 264 -3.67 -24.41 14.01
N ASN A 265 -4.11 -23.14 14.22
CA ASN A 265 -4.35 -22.61 15.56
C ASN A 265 -5.43 -21.53 15.61
N MET A 266 -5.98 -21.32 16.82
CA MET A 266 -7.06 -20.36 17.09
C MET A 266 -6.68 -18.88 16.92
N PHE A 267 -5.41 -18.59 16.68
CA PHE A 267 -4.85 -17.24 16.49
C PHE A 267 -4.64 -16.91 15.00
N ARG A 268 -5.56 -17.37 14.13
CA ARG A 268 -5.47 -17.18 12.67
C ARG A 268 -4.27 -17.87 12.02
N ASN A 269 -3.84 -18.99 12.61
CA ASN A 269 -2.64 -19.72 12.18
C ASN A 269 -1.33 -18.92 12.30
N ALA A 270 -1.33 -17.84 13.08
CA ALA A 270 -0.11 -17.07 13.30
C ALA A 270 0.93 -17.89 14.07
N PRO A 271 2.22 -17.85 13.65
CA PRO A 271 3.28 -18.60 14.31
C PRO A 271 3.71 -17.97 15.64
N ASN A 272 3.51 -16.68 15.83
CA ASN A 272 3.92 -15.96 17.03
C ASN A 272 2.79 -15.04 17.53
N LEU A 273 2.81 -14.76 18.85
CA LEU A 273 1.82 -13.91 19.49
C LEU A 273 2.50 -12.84 20.34
N ILE A 274 1.92 -11.64 20.36
CA ILE A 274 2.27 -10.59 21.32
C ILE A 274 1.03 -10.33 22.18
N CYS A 275 1.10 -10.76 23.43
CA CYS A 275 0.05 -10.60 24.42
C CYS A 275 0.24 -9.26 25.14
N VAL A 276 -0.76 -8.40 25.11
CA VAL A 276 -0.74 -7.08 25.77
C VAL A 276 -1.70 -7.11 26.96
N CYS A 277 -1.16 -6.81 28.13
CA CYS A 277 -1.89 -6.80 29.39
C CYS A 277 -1.99 -5.38 29.93
N THR A 278 -3.08 -5.08 30.62
CA THR A 278 -3.35 -3.79 31.27
C THR A 278 -3.74 -4.02 32.74
N PRO A 279 -3.70 -2.97 33.59
CA PRO A 279 -4.14 -3.11 34.98
C PRO A 279 -5.53 -3.71 35.10
N ALA A 280 -5.69 -4.67 36.00
CA ALA A 280 -6.96 -5.42 36.18
C ALA A 280 -8.12 -4.56 36.70
N ASN A 281 -7.80 -3.51 37.47
CA ASN A 281 -8.77 -2.54 38.00
C ASN A 281 -9.20 -1.46 36.99
N GLY A 282 -8.75 -1.57 35.73
CA GLY A 282 -9.01 -0.60 34.65
C GLY A 282 -7.95 0.49 34.55
N GLY A 283 -8.00 1.23 33.44
CA GLY A 283 -7.00 2.21 33.06
C GLY A 283 -5.84 1.59 32.26
N GLY A 284 -5.24 2.40 31.39
CA GLY A 284 -4.16 1.97 30.52
C GLY A 284 -4.61 1.37 29.18
N GLU A 285 -5.90 1.17 28.94
CA GLU A 285 -6.41 0.62 27.68
C GLU A 285 -6.08 1.56 26.49
N LEU A 286 -6.17 2.88 26.68
CA LEU A 286 -5.76 3.85 25.69
C LEU A 286 -4.26 3.73 25.38
N ASP A 287 -3.43 3.73 26.46
CA ASP A 287 -1.98 3.63 26.34
C ASP A 287 -1.56 2.31 25.68
N ALA A 288 -2.22 1.19 26.05
CA ALA A 288 -2.04 -0.11 25.42
C ALA A 288 -2.45 -0.11 23.93
N GLY A 289 -3.49 0.65 23.57
CA GLY A 289 -3.88 0.84 22.17
C GLY A 289 -2.79 1.56 21.35
N LEU A 290 -2.17 2.61 21.91
CA LEU A 290 -1.05 3.32 21.29
C LEU A 290 0.18 2.42 21.12
N LEU A 291 0.52 1.64 22.15
CA LEU A 291 1.56 0.61 22.10
C LEU A 291 1.28 -0.41 20.99
N GLY A 292 0.06 -0.93 20.91
CA GLY A 292 -0.32 -1.92 19.91
C GLY A 292 -0.23 -1.40 18.48
N GLU A 293 -0.62 -0.14 18.22
CA GLU A 293 -0.47 0.44 16.88
C GLU A 293 1.00 0.61 16.50
N ASN A 294 1.86 1.06 17.42
CA ASN A 294 3.31 1.12 17.18
C ASN A 294 3.90 -0.26 16.84
N ILE A 295 3.50 -1.33 17.57
CA ILE A 295 3.87 -2.71 17.26
C ILE A 295 3.46 -3.09 15.84
N MET A 296 2.19 -2.82 15.47
CA MET A 296 1.67 -3.19 14.16
C MET A 296 2.31 -2.42 13.01
N LEU A 297 2.64 -1.15 13.21
CA LEU A 297 3.35 -0.33 12.22
C LEU A 297 4.82 -0.77 12.06
N ALA A 298 5.50 -1.07 13.17
CA ALA A 298 6.86 -1.61 13.13
C ALA A 298 6.90 -2.98 12.41
N ALA A 299 5.97 -3.87 12.71
CA ALA A 299 5.83 -5.15 12.03
C ALA A 299 5.63 -4.96 10.52
N GLN A 300 4.71 -4.07 10.11
CA GLN A 300 4.47 -3.75 8.70
C GLN A 300 5.73 -3.26 7.98
N SER A 301 6.51 -2.38 8.60
CA SER A 301 7.76 -1.85 8.01
C SER A 301 8.85 -2.92 7.83
N MET A 302 8.76 -4.02 8.58
CA MET A 302 9.68 -5.16 8.52
C MET A 302 9.17 -6.32 7.66
N GLY A 303 8.08 -6.11 6.91
CA GLY A 303 7.46 -7.12 6.05
C GLY A 303 6.67 -8.19 6.81
N LEU A 304 6.30 -7.92 8.07
CA LEU A 304 5.48 -8.81 8.89
C LEU A 304 4.02 -8.37 8.86
N GLY A 305 3.12 -9.35 8.89
CA GLY A 305 1.69 -9.17 9.00
C GLY A 305 1.22 -9.28 10.45
N THR A 306 0.19 -8.50 10.82
CA THR A 306 -0.40 -8.51 12.15
C THR A 306 -1.91 -8.53 12.12
N CYS A 307 -2.52 -9.09 13.20
CA CYS A 307 -3.96 -8.98 13.44
C CYS A 307 -4.22 -8.85 14.95
N CYS A 308 -4.91 -7.80 15.37
CA CYS A 308 -5.37 -7.65 16.74
C CYS A 308 -6.57 -8.57 17.01
N LEU A 309 -6.50 -9.40 18.03
CA LEU A 309 -7.46 -10.46 18.35
C LEU A 309 -8.07 -10.24 19.75
N GLY A 310 -9.39 -10.05 19.80
CA GLY A 310 -10.16 -10.04 21.07
C GLY A 310 -10.92 -11.34 21.33
N GLY A 311 -11.30 -12.07 20.28
CA GLY A 311 -12.03 -13.35 20.42
C GLY A 311 -11.27 -14.40 21.21
N PRO A 312 -10.03 -14.74 20.84
CA PRO A 312 -9.18 -15.66 21.59
C PRO A 312 -9.00 -15.25 23.05
N VAL A 313 -8.84 -13.97 23.36
CA VAL A 313 -8.71 -13.49 24.74
C VAL A 313 -9.93 -13.83 25.58
N ARG A 314 -11.13 -13.60 25.06
CA ARG A 314 -12.38 -13.96 25.76
C ARG A 314 -12.44 -15.44 26.05
N PHE A 315 -12.08 -16.28 25.09
CA PHE A 315 -12.03 -17.73 25.27
C PHE A 315 -11.02 -18.13 26.35
N LEU A 316 -9.80 -17.61 26.30
CA LEU A 316 -8.74 -17.90 27.27
C LEU A 316 -9.13 -17.52 28.70
N LEU A 317 -9.78 -16.37 28.87
CA LEU A 317 -10.16 -15.86 30.18
C LEU A 317 -11.43 -16.54 30.77
N SER A 318 -12.28 -17.08 29.90
CA SER A 318 -13.54 -17.72 30.35
C SER A 318 -13.44 -19.24 30.49
N ASN A 319 -12.33 -19.87 30.15
CA ASN A 319 -12.16 -21.31 30.17
C ASN A 319 -11.03 -21.75 31.10
N GLU A 320 -11.39 -22.38 32.20
CA GLU A 320 -10.42 -22.88 33.20
C GLU A 320 -9.38 -23.86 32.63
N LYS A 321 -9.73 -24.62 31.59
CA LYS A 321 -8.79 -25.50 30.89
C LYS A 321 -7.65 -24.74 30.17
N CYS A 322 -7.80 -23.44 29.98
CA CYS A 322 -6.75 -22.57 29.40
C CYS A 322 -5.82 -21.95 30.46
N LYS A 323 -6.03 -22.25 31.75
CA LYS A 323 -5.26 -21.67 32.85
C LYS A 323 -3.74 -21.87 32.66
N PHE A 324 -3.30 -23.04 32.18
CA PHE A 324 -1.89 -23.32 31.92
C PHE A 324 -1.25 -22.33 30.94
N PHE A 325 -2.00 -21.86 29.94
CA PHE A 325 -1.52 -20.84 28.99
C PHE A 325 -1.32 -19.51 29.71
N LEU A 326 -2.29 -19.07 30.50
CA LEU A 326 -2.20 -17.83 31.27
C LEU A 326 -1.10 -17.87 32.30
N ASP A 327 -0.93 -18.99 33.01
CA ASP A 327 0.14 -19.20 33.98
C ASP A 327 1.52 -19.12 33.32
N ARG A 328 1.67 -19.67 32.09
CA ARG A 328 2.91 -19.62 31.33
C ARG A 328 3.26 -18.19 30.89
N LEU A 329 2.27 -17.32 30.66
CA LEU A 329 2.50 -15.91 30.39
C LEU A 329 3.07 -15.17 31.61
N ASN A 330 2.94 -15.67 32.79
CA ASN A 330 3.41 -15.06 34.03
C ASN A 330 3.01 -13.57 34.13
N ILE A 331 1.71 -13.31 33.99
CA ILE A 331 1.13 -11.96 34.09
C ILE A 331 1.08 -11.57 35.56
N PRO A 332 1.55 -10.37 35.97
CA PRO A 332 1.39 -9.90 37.37
C PRO A 332 -0.07 -9.92 37.81
N ALA A 333 -0.32 -10.21 39.07
CA ALA A 333 -1.66 -10.41 39.61
C ALA A 333 -2.58 -9.17 39.50
N ASP A 334 -2.01 -7.99 39.45
CA ASP A 334 -2.68 -6.70 39.24
C ASP A 334 -2.91 -6.35 37.79
N TYR A 335 -2.54 -7.24 36.84
CA TYR A 335 -2.76 -7.09 35.40
C TYR A 335 -3.67 -8.19 34.84
N LYS A 336 -4.32 -7.90 33.73
CA LYS A 336 -5.13 -8.85 32.96
C LYS A 336 -4.75 -8.79 31.49
N LEU A 337 -4.87 -9.91 30.79
CA LEU A 337 -4.72 -9.97 29.33
C LEU A 337 -5.84 -9.16 28.68
N ASN A 338 -5.46 -8.14 27.88
CA ASN A 338 -6.39 -7.23 27.24
C ASN A 338 -6.65 -7.62 25.78
N TYR A 339 -5.59 -7.77 24.98
CA TYR A 339 -5.69 -8.26 23.62
C TYR A 339 -4.42 -9.01 23.21
N ILE A 340 -4.51 -9.75 22.11
CA ILE A 340 -3.38 -10.47 21.49
C ILE A 340 -3.17 -9.91 20.08
N ILE A 341 -1.93 -9.65 19.71
CA ILE A 341 -1.53 -9.41 18.33
C ILE A 341 -0.95 -10.70 17.77
N ALA A 342 -1.66 -11.31 16.82
CA ALA A 342 -1.11 -12.35 15.97
C ALA A 342 -0.08 -11.74 15.03
N ILE A 343 1.10 -12.35 14.89
CA ILE A 343 2.20 -11.83 14.09
C ILE A 343 2.90 -12.97 13.34
N GLY A 344 3.28 -12.70 12.09
CA GLY A 344 3.95 -13.67 11.22
C GLY A 344 4.22 -13.09 9.84
N TYR A 345 4.84 -13.87 8.98
CA TYR A 345 4.99 -13.51 7.56
C TYR A 345 3.64 -13.64 6.85
N PRO A 346 3.16 -12.60 6.15
CA PRO A 346 1.85 -12.62 5.52
C PRO A 346 1.81 -13.61 4.34
N ASP A 347 0.71 -14.36 4.23
CA ASP A 347 0.37 -15.22 3.09
C ASP A 347 -0.93 -14.73 2.41
N GLU A 348 -1.20 -13.45 2.53
CA GLU A 348 -2.29 -12.76 1.85
C GLU A 348 -1.97 -11.28 1.69
N GLN A 349 -2.63 -10.63 0.73
CA GLN A 349 -2.56 -9.18 0.52
C GLN A 349 -3.99 -8.61 0.39
N PRO A 350 -4.68 -8.39 1.51
CA PRO A 350 -6.05 -7.93 1.49
C PRO A 350 -6.16 -6.46 1.05
N ASP A 351 -7.20 -6.15 0.30
CA ASP A 351 -7.53 -4.79 -0.12
C ASP A 351 -7.82 -3.87 1.07
N ALA A 352 -7.59 -2.58 0.86
CA ALA A 352 -8.00 -1.56 1.81
C ALA A 352 -9.53 -1.47 1.88
N LYS A 353 -10.09 -1.64 3.08
CA LYS A 353 -11.53 -1.38 3.28
C LYS A 353 -11.80 0.12 3.28
N PRO A 354 -12.93 0.58 2.70
CA PRO A 354 -13.33 1.98 2.75
C PRO A 354 -13.33 2.55 4.17
N ARG A 355 -12.97 3.82 4.28
CA ARG A 355 -13.06 4.59 5.53
C ARG A 355 -14.10 5.69 5.37
N ASP A 356 -14.86 5.92 6.41
CA ASP A 356 -15.92 6.94 6.44
C ASP A 356 -15.32 8.30 6.84
N ALA A 357 -14.92 9.07 5.84
CA ALA A 357 -14.37 10.41 6.03
C ALA A 357 -15.42 11.42 6.53
N SER A 358 -16.73 11.13 6.40
CA SER A 358 -17.79 12.03 6.85
C SER A 358 -17.81 12.23 8.38
N LYS A 359 -17.15 11.33 9.12
CA LYS A 359 -16.98 11.40 10.58
C LYS A 359 -15.92 12.41 11.02
N VAL A 360 -15.16 12.98 10.08
CA VAL A 360 -14.14 13.99 10.38
C VAL A 360 -14.69 15.37 10.06
N LYS A 361 -14.62 16.27 11.04
CA LYS A 361 -14.98 17.68 10.88
C LYS A 361 -13.80 18.56 11.29
N TYR A 362 -13.49 19.53 10.46
CA TYR A 362 -12.51 20.57 10.76
C TYR A 362 -13.24 21.77 11.38
N VAL A 363 -12.98 22.06 12.66
CA VAL A 363 -13.46 23.25 13.33
C VAL A 363 -12.44 24.36 13.08
N LYS A 364 -12.87 25.41 12.37
CA LYS A 364 -12.04 26.57 12.01
C LYS A 364 -12.41 27.75 12.86
#